data_d350f607a43a6f852fe09a8325f28921
#
_entry.id   d350f607a43a6f852fe09a8325f28921
#
_cell.length_a   1.000
_cell.length_b   1.000
_cell.length_c   1.000
_cell.angle_alpha   90.00
_cell.angle_beta   90.00
_cell.angle_gamma   90.00
#
_symmetry.space_group_name_H-M   'P 1'
#
loop_
_entity.id
_entity.type
_entity.pdbx_description
1 polymer ?
#
loop_
_entity_poly.entity_id
_entity_poly.type
_entity_poly.pdbx_seq_one_letter_code
_entity_poly.pdbx_strand_id
1 'polypeptide(L)'
;MRDDGIREFYSPTHLIFGWGASARAGTEARRLGGKRAFVVTDQRVHGAALTQGPLKSLREAGIEPIIFADCEVDPAISTVEEALQLYSSERCDVVVVIGGGSPICLGRAVALRATNPDKKLQAMEGMNLFAAAPMPTVLVTTTPAPEARYRRSLSSPIPSAR
;
A
#
# COMPACT_ATOMS: atom_id res chain seq x y z
N MET A 1 -3.06 1.54 -39.98
CA MET A 1 -3.13 0.48 -38.95
C MET A 1 -4.55 0.51 -38.42
N ARG A 2 -5.39 -0.50 -38.71
CA ARG A 2 -6.77 -0.54 -38.21
C ARG A 2 -6.69 -0.91 -36.73
N ASP A 3 -7.17 -0.02 -35.87
CA ASP A 3 -7.43 -0.34 -34.47
C ASP A 3 -8.58 -1.37 -34.48
N ASP A 4 -8.32 -2.59 -34.02
CA ASP A 4 -9.32 -3.68 -33.94
C ASP A 4 -10.41 -3.40 -32.89
N GLY A 5 -10.29 -2.30 -32.17
CA GLY A 5 -11.28 -1.86 -31.19
C GLY A 5 -11.37 -2.72 -29.93
N ILE A 6 -10.60 -3.80 -29.82
CA ILE A 6 -10.60 -4.66 -28.63
C ILE A 6 -9.72 -4.01 -27.53
N ARG A 7 -10.32 -3.77 -26.39
CA ARG A 7 -9.65 -3.26 -25.18
C ARG A 7 -9.99 -4.17 -24.04
N GLU A 8 -8.98 -4.69 -23.35
CA GLU A 8 -9.15 -5.48 -22.15
C GLU A 8 -8.59 -4.72 -20.95
N PHE A 9 -9.35 -4.63 -19.89
CA PHE A 9 -8.95 -4.03 -18.62
C PHE A 9 -9.28 -4.97 -17.48
N TYR A 10 -8.28 -5.36 -16.72
CA TYR A 10 -8.43 -6.18 -15.53
C TYR A 10 -7.90 -5.43 -14.31
N SER A 11 -8.74 -5.29 -13.28
CA SER A 11 -8.34 -4.73 -11.97
C SER A 11 -8.70 -5.71 -10.86
N PRO A 12 -7.71 -6.37 -10.26
CA PRO A 12 -7.95 -7.24 -9.10
C PRO A 12 -8.25 -6.46 -7.82
N THR A 13 -8.14 -5.13 -7.87
CA THR A 13 -8.32 -4.25 -6.71
C THR A 13 -9.79 -3.88 -6.53
N HIS A 14 -10.32 -4.06 -5.32
CA HIS A 14 -11.63 -3.51 -4.95
C HIS A 14 -11.49 -2.00 -4.77
N LEU A 15 -12.12 -1.22 -5.64
CA LEU A 15 -12.10 0.23 -5.62
C LEU A 15 -13.39 0.78 -5.01
N ILE A 16 -13.25 1.63 -3.99
CA ILE A 16 -14.34 2.37 -3.35
C ILE A 16 -14.11 3.85 -3.62
N PHE A 17 -15.05 4.47 -4.30
CA PHE A 17 -14.96 5.86 -4.70
C PHE A 17 -16.21 6.65 -4.31
N GLY A 18 -16.01 7.86 -3.76
CA GLY A 18 -17.08 8.79 -3.41
C GLY A 18 -16.78 9.57 -2.14
N TRP A 19 -17.67 10.52 -1.83
CA TRP A 19 -17.56 11.31 -0.60
C TRP A 19 -17.65 10.40 0.63
N GLY A 20 -16.69 10.53 1.56
CA GLY A 20 -16.62 9.72 2.76
C GLY A 20 -16.08 8.31 2.56
N ALA A 21 -15.60 7.94 1.36
CA ALA A 21 -15.04 6.60 1.09
C ALA A 21 -13.92 6.20 2.06
N SER A 22 -13.11 7.17 2.54
CA SER A 22 -12.04 6.93 3.51
C SER A 22 -12.54 6.36 4.85
N ALA A 23 -13.79 6.63 5.23
CA ALA A 23 -14.42 6.06 6.43
C ALA A 23 -14.72 4.54 6.29
N ARG A 24 -14.53 3.95 5.11
CA ARG A 24 -14.67 2.50 4.88
C ARG A 24 -13.39 1.72 5.18
N ALA A 25 -12.28 2.39 5.53
CA ALA A 25 -10.98 1.76 5.77
C ALA A 25 -11.05 0.61 6.77
N GLY A 26 -11.74 0.80 7.90
CA GLY A 26 -11.93 -0.24 8.92
C GLY A 26 -12.76 -1.43 8.42
N THR A 27 -13.85 -1.16 7.70
CA THR A 27 -14.69 -2.22 7.11
C THR A 27 -13.90 -3.06 6.12
N GLU A 28 -13.09 -2.42 5.26
CA GLU A 28 -12.27 -3.13 4.28
C GLU A 28 -11.12 -3.90 4.92
N ALA A 29 -10.45 -3.32 5.91
CA ALA A 29 -9.41 -4.02 6.67
C ALA A 29 -10.00 -5.27 7.39
N ARG A 30 -11.20 -5.15 7.96
CA ARG A 30 -11.91 -6.27 8.58
C ARG A 30 -12.28 -7.35 7.56
N ARG A 31 -12.76 -6.96 6.38
CA ARG A 31 -13.09 -7.88 5.28
C ARG A 31 -11.87 -8.67 4.82
N LEU A 32 -10.69 -8.09 4.91
CA LEU A 32 -9.40 -8.73 4.61
C LEU A 32 -8.86 -9.59 5.78
N GLY A 33 -9.60 -9.70 6.89
CA GLY A 33 -9.24 -10.50 8.05
C GLY A 33 -8.38 -9.78 9.09
N GLY A 34 -8.13 -8.46 8.92
CA GLY A 34 -7.30 -7.66 9.81
C GLY A 34 -7.86 -7.56 11.22
N LYS A 35 -6.98 -7.66 12.20
CA LYS A 35 -7.23 -7.44 13.64
C LYS A 35 -6.35 -6.33 14.20
N ARG A 36 -5.14 -6.18 13.66
CA ARG A 36 -4.17 -5.16 14.04
C ARG A 36 -3.57 -4.53 12.78
N ALA A 37 -3.88 -3.26 12.57
CA ALA A 37 -3.51 -2.56 11.34
C ALA A 37 -2.19 -1.81 11.50
N PHE A 38 -1.24 -2.06 10.62
CA PHE A 38 -0.07 -1.21 10.46
C PHE A 38 -0.43 -0.03 9.54
N VAL A 39 -0.50 1.17 10.11
CA VAL A 39 -0.92 2.37 9.40
C VAL A 39 0.29 3.17 8.95
N VAL A 40 0.56 3.18 7.65
CA VAL A 40 1.65 3.95 7.04
C VAL A 40 1.13 5.29 6.56
N THR A 41 1.78 6.36 6.97
CA THR A 41 1.46 7.74 6.57
C THR A 41 2.72 8.60 6.59
N ASP A 42 2.61 9.88 6.24
CA ASP A 42 3.64 10.88 6.43
C ASP A 42 3.21 11.96 7.43
N GLN A 43 4.18 12.70 7.96
CA GLN A 43 3.95 13.74 8.98
C GLN A 43 2.99 14.84 8.50
N ARG A 44 2.97 15.17 7.21
CA ARG A 44 2.09 16.21 6.66
C ARG A 44 0.63 15.74 6.64
N VAL A 45 0.39 14.52 6.15
CA VAL A 45 -0.95 13.91 6.12
C VAL A 45 -1.47 13.70 7.54
N HIS A 46 -0.60 13.24 8.43
CA HIS A 46 -0.94 13.03 9.85
C HIS A 46 -1.24 14.37 10.55
N GLY A 47 -0.39 15.37 10.39
CA GLY A 47 -0.56 16.71 10.97
C GLY A 47 -1.77 17.46 10.41
N ALA A 48 -2.15 17.23 9.16
CA ALA A 48 -3.35 17.79 8.55
C ALA A 48 -4.66 17.08 8.97
N ALA A 49 -4.59 16.16 9.93
CA ALA A 49 -5.73 15.40 10.45
C ALA A 49 -6.45 14.51 9.41
N LEU A 50 -5.86 14.28 8.24
CA LEU A 50 -6.44 13.45 7.18
C LEU A 50 -6.51 11.96 7.56
N THR A 51 -5.76 11.56 8.57
CA THR A 51 -5.76 10.21 9.13
C THR A 51 -6.92 9.95 10.09
N GLN A 52 -7.56 10.98 10.64
CA GLN A 52 -8.56 10.84 11.72
C GLN A 52 -9.74 9.97 11.32
N GLY A 53 -10.33 10.21 10.15
CA GLY A 53 -11.47 9.44 9.65
C GLY A 53 -11.15 7.94 9.48
N PRO A 54 -10.12 7.57 8.72
CA PRO A 54 -9.67 6.19 8.61
C PRO A 54 -9.29 5.54 9.95
N LEU A 55 -8.57 6.23 10.84
CA LEU A 55 -8.20 5.71 12.16
C LEU A 55 -9.42 5.46 13.05
N LYS A 56 -10.39 6.37 13.04
CA LYS A 56 -11.66 6.18 13.72
C LYS A 56 -12.38 4.94 13.19
N SER A 57 -12.48 4.80 11.87
CA SER A 57 -13.10 3.66 11.21
C SER A 57 -12.44 2.32 11.59
N LEU A 58 -11.10 2.28 11.68
CA LEU A 58 -10.38 1.08 12.14
C LEU A 58 -10.77 0.70 13.57
N ARG A 59 -10.77 1.66 14.50
CA ARG A 59 -11.14 1.42 15.90
C ARG A 59 -12.61 0.96 16.04
N GLU A 60 -13.52 1.59 15.31
CA GLU A 60 -14.94 1.19 15.27
C GLU A 60 -15.14 -0.22 14.70
N ALA A 61 -14.27 -0.66 13.80
CA ALA A 61 -14.22 -2.04 13.30
C ALA A 61 -13.54 -3.01 14.29
N GLY A 62 -13.07 -2.56 15.47
CA GLY A 62 -12.35 -3.37 16.44
C GLY A 62 -10.93 -3.73 16.00
N ILE A 63 -10.32 -2.90 15.16
CA ILE A 63 -8.95 -3.06 14.67
C ILE A 63 -8.07 -2.01 15.34
N GLU A 64 -7.01 -2.45 16.00
CA GLU A 64 -6.04 -1.57 16.65
C GLU A 64 -5.08 -1.00 15.60
N PRO A 65 -4.99 0.34 15.44
CA PRO A 65 -4.06 0.96 14.52
C PRO A 65 -2.71 1.22 15.18
N ILE A 66 -1.63 0.71 14.60
CA ILE A 66 -0.23 1.03 14.92
C ILE A 66 0.27 1.98 13.85
N ILE A 67 0.62 3.20 14.22
CA ILE A 67 0.91 4.27 13.27
C ILE A 67 2.42 4.40 13.05
N PHE A 68 2.84 4.38 11.80
CA PHE A 68 4.16 4.77 11.33
C PHE A 68 4.01 6.01 10.45
N ALA A 69 4.41 7.18 10.99
CA ALA A 69 4.24 8.48 10.33
C ALA A 69 5.56 9.06 9.76
N ASP A 70 6.67 8.33 9.88
CA ASP A 70 8.01 8.79 9.50
C ASP A 70 8.39 8.42 8.07
N CYS A 71 7.38 8.41 7.16
CA CYS A 71 7.60 8.20 5.75
C CYS A 71 8.09 9.50 5.09
N GLU A 72 9.36 9.53 4.70
CA GLU A 72 9.94 10.61 3.92
C GLU A 72 9.54 10.53 2.42
N VAL A 73 9.91 11.58 1.68
CA VAL A 73 9.75 11.58 0.21
C VAL A 73 10.77 10.59 -0.38
N ASP A 74 10.29 9.69 -1.25
CA ASP A 74 11.09 8.62 -1.84
C ASP A 74 11.81 7.78 -0.76
N PRO A 75 11.06 7.02 0.06
CA PRO A 75 11.56 6.37 1.26
C PRO A 75 12.74 5.44 0.97
N ALA A 76 13.77 5.53 1.81
CA ALA A 76 14.95 4.69 1.74
C ALA A 76 14.63 3.24 2.17
N ILE A 77 15.52 2.31 1.80
CA ILE A 77 15.40 0.92 2.22
C ILE A 77 15.50 0.78 3.75
N SER A 78 16.32 1.62 4.40
CA SER A 78 16.41 1.68 5.86
C SER A 78 15.04 1.97 6.50
N THR A 79 14.28 2.92 5.96
CA THR A 79 12.93 3.26 6.42
C THR A 79 11.95 2.09 6.24
N VAL A 80 12.11 1.32 5.15
CA VAL A 80 11.32 0.08 4.97
C VAL A 80 11.63 -0.94 6.05
N GLU A 81 12.91 -1.14 6.39
CA GLU A 81 13.32 -2.11 7.42
C GLU A 81 12.90 -1.67 8.83
N GLU A 82 12.98 -0.36 9.15
CA GLU A 82 12.45 0.19 10.40
C GLU A 82 10.92 -0.01 10.53
N ALA A 83 10.19 0.32 9.47
CA ALA A 83 8.75 0.11 9.40
C ALA A 83 8.38 -1.38 9.53
N LEU A 84 9.14 -2.27 8.89
CA LEU A 84 8.94 -3.72 8.97
C LEU A 84 9.24 -4.25 10.39
N GLN A 85 10.25 -3.72 11.07
CA GLN A 85 10.56 -4.08 12.44
C GLN A 85 9.39 -3.72 13.37
N LEU A 86 8.84 -2.52 13.25
CA LEU A 86 7.66 -2.10 14.02
C LEU A 86 6.44 -2.96 13.67
N TYR A 87 6.18 -3.20 12.37
CA TYR A 87 5.10 -4.08 11.91
C TYR A 87 5.17 -5.45 12.59
N SER A 88 6.37 -6.04 12.65
CA SER A 88 6.59 -7.39 13.18
C SER A 88 6.51 -7.43 14.71
N SER A 89 7.12 -6.47 15.41
CA SER A 89 7.10 -6.38 16.88
C SER A 89 5.68 -6.19 17.42
N GLU A 90 4.88 -5.42 16.71
CA GLU A 90 3.48 -5.17 17.04
C GLU A 90 2.52 -6.26 16.52
N ARG A 91 3.02 -7.26 15.82
CA ARG A 91 2.24 -8.39 15.27
C ARG A 91 1.06 -7.92 14.42
N CYS A 92 1.29 -6.93 13.58
CA CYS A 92 0.29 -6.45 12.65
C CYS A 92 -0.04 -7.52 11.60
N ASP A 93 -1.27 -7.52 11.10
CA ASP A 93 -1.78 -8.54 10.16
C ASP A 93 -2.45 -7.95 8.91
N VAL A 94 -2.56 -6.64 8.87
CA VAL A 94 -3.04 -5.88 7.70
C VAL A 94 -2.26 -4.57 7.59
N VAL A 95 -1.97 -4.15 6.36
CA VAL A 95 -1.35 -2.84 6.10
C VAL A 95 -2.43 -1.85 5.64
N VAL A 96 -2.47 -0.68 6.26
CA VAL A 96 -3.34 0.41 5.85
C VAL A 96 -2.48 1.62 5.51
N VAL A 97 -2.57 2.11 4.29
CA VAL A 97 -1.80 3.28 3.85
C VAL A 97 -2.72 4.47 3.75
N ILE A 98 -2.33 5.59 4.36
CA ILE A 98 -3.06 6.86 4.27
C ILE A 98 -2.09 7.91 3.76
N GLY A 99 -2.17 8.27 2.49
CA GLY A 99 -1.21 9.21 1.92
C GLY A 99 -1.12 9.22 0.41
N GLY A 100 -0.06 9.80 -0.09
CA GLY A 100 0.29 9.87 -1.51
C GLY A 100 1.27 8.78 -1.93
N GLY A 101 2.09 9.08 -2.96
CA GLY A 101 3.02 8.12 -3.57
C GLY A 101 4.01 7.49 -2.61
N SER A 102 4.69 8.29 -1.77
CA SER A 102 5.72 7.78 -0.86
C SER A 102 5.17 6.84 0.22
N PRO A 103 4.11 7.18 0.98
CA PRO A 103 3.45 6.24 1.88
C PRO A 103 2.96 4.97 1.18
N ILE A 104 2.44 5.08 -0.06
CA ILE A 104 1.99 3.91 -0.82
C ILE A 104 3.16 2.99 -1.16
N CYS A 105 4.30 3.55 -1.62
CA CYS A 105 5.50 2.79 -1.91
C CYS A 105 6.02 2.07 -0.65
N LEU A 106 6.12 2.79 0.47
CA LEU A 106 6.58 2.24 1.75
C LEU A 106 5.65 1.11 2.24
N GLY A 107 4.34 1.37 2.29
CA GLY A 107 3.38 0.38 2.78
C GLY A 107 3.35 -0.90 1.93
N ARG A 108 3.48 -0.77 0.62
CA ARG A 108 3.57 -1.93 -0.29
C ARG A 108 4.88 -2.70 -0.10
N ALA A 109 5.99 -2.01 0.10
CA ALA A 109 7.28 -2.64 0.39
C ALA A 109 7.24 -3.42 1.70
N VAL A 110 6.67 -2.85 2.76
CA VAL A 110 6.47 -3.52 4.06
C VAL A 110 5.56 -4.75 3.89
N ALA A 111 4.41 -4.59 3.20
CA ALA A 111 3.49 -5.70 2.97
C ALA A 111 4.13 -6.87 2.21
N LEU A 112 4.98 -6.58 1.23
CA LEU A 112 5.72 -7.58 0.47
C LEU A 112 6.80 -8.26 1.30
N ARG A 113 7.59 -7.47 2.06
CA ARG A 113 8.66 -7.99 2.91
C ARG A 113 8.13 -8.84 4.07
N ALA A 114 6.99 -8.47 4.65
CA ALA A 114 6.38 -9.20 5.75
C ALA A 114 6.06 -10.67 5.40
N THR A 115 5.73 -10.95 4.15
CA THR A 115 5.46 -12.32 3.66
C THR A 115 6.64 -12.99 2.99
N ASN A 116 7.73 -12.25 2.70
CA ASN A 116 8.94 -12.75 2.05
C ASN A 116 10.20 -12.38 2.85
N PRO A 117 10.33 -12.85 4.10
CA PRO A 117 11.38 -12.41 5.03
C PRO A 117 12.80 -12.80 4.56
N ASP A 118 12.93 -13.90 3.82
CA ASP A 118 14.22 -14.43 3.37
C ASP A 118 14.80 -13.67 2.16
N LYS A 119 14.01 -12.79 1.52
CA LYS A 119 14.45 -12.04 0.35
C LYS A 119 14.67 -10.57 0.66
N LYS A 120 15.80 -10.02 0.25
CA LYS A 120 16.02 -8.58 0.28
C LYS A 120 15.09 -7.88 -0.71
N LEU A 121 14.67 -6.65 -0.41
CA LEU A 121 13.73 -5.89 -1.25
C LEU A 121 14.25 -5.72 -2.69
N GLN A 122 15.57 -5.46 -2.85
CA GLN A 122 16.21 -5.32 -4.16
C GLN A 122 16.12 -6.59 -5.01
N ALA A 123 16.10 -7.76 -4.40
CA ALA A 123 15.97 -9.04 -5.10
C ALA A 123 14.53 -9.34 -5.54
N MET A 124 13.58 -8.50 -5.13
CA MET A 124 12.16 -8.62 -5.50
C MET A 124 11.74 -7.54 -6.52
N GLU A 125 12.68 -6.76 -7.02
CA GLU A 125 12.44 -5.77 -8.08
C GLU A 125 12.21 -6.49 -9.41
N GLY A 126 11.00 -6.30 -9.98
CA GLY A 126 10.57 -6.93 -11.22
C GLY A 126 9.25 -7.68 -11.10
N MET A 127 8.89 -8.42 -12.15
CA MET A 127 7.62 -9.18 -12.18
C MET A 127 7.83 -10.60 -11.65
N ASN A 128 6.93 -11.04 -10.76
CA ASN A 128 6.87 -12.43 -10.26
C ASN A 128 8.15 -12.92 -9.54
N LEU A 129 8.90 -12.03 -8.91
CA LEU A 129 10.14 -12.37 -8.20
C LEU A 129 9.94 -12.68 -6.71
N PHE A 130 8.73 -12.62 -6.20
CA PHE A 130 8.39 -12.95 -4.81
C PHE A 130 7.69 -14.31 -4.71
N ALA A 131 7.94 -15.02 -3.64
CA ALA A 131 7.42 -16.38 -3.43
C ALA A 131 6.00 -16.39 -2.86
N ALA A 132 5.69 -15.43 -1.97
CA ALA A 132 4.40 -15.29 -1.33
C ALA A 132 3.74 -13.95 -1.67
N ALA A 133 2.42 -13.95 -1.82
CA ALA A 133 1.64 -12.73 -2.04
C ALA A 133 1.86 -11.74 -0.90
N PRO A 134 1.86 -10.42 -1.17
CA PRO A 134 1.96 -9.41 -0.12
C PRO A 134 0.85 -9.54 0.93
N MET A 135 1.10 -9.04 2.13
CA MET A 135 0.07 -8.90 3.15
C MET A 135 -1.13 -8.09 2.62
N PRO A 136 -2.36 -8.41 3.08
CA PRO A 136 -3.54 -7.65 2.74
C PRO A 136 -3.34 -6.15 2.99
N THR A 137 -3.72 -5.33 2.01
CA THR A 137 -3.44 -3.89 2.04
C THR A 137 -4.68 -3.08 1.67
N VAL A 138 -4.98 -2.05 2.47
CA VAL A 138 -5.98 -1.03 2.19
C VAL A 138 -5.28 0.28 1.90
N LEU A 139 -5.57 0.90 0.75
CA LEU A 139 -4.98 2.17 0.35
C LEU A 139 -6.03 3.30 0.43
N VAL A 140 -5.77 4.30 1.23
CA VAL A 140 -6.55 5.55 1.33
C VAL A 140 -5.72 6.68 0.72
N THR A 141 -5.95 6.95 -0.56
CA THR A 141 -5.15 7.91 -1.31
C THR A 141 -5.56 9.36 -0.99
N THR A 142 -4.58 10.22 -0.71
CA THR A 142 -4.79 11.65 -0.44
C THR A 142 -4.40 12.55 -1.61
N THR A 143 -3.77 11.99 -2.65
CA THR A 143 -3.37 12.72 -3.85
C THR A 143 -3.90 12.04 -5.11
N PRO A 144 -4.34 12.81 -6.14
CA PRO A 144 -5.00 12.24 -7.31
C PRO A 144 -4.09 11.53 -8.32
N ALA A 145 -2.78 11.49 -8.13
CA ALA A 145 -1.88 10.93 -9.13
C ALA A 145 -0.68 10.14 -8.60
N PRO A 146 -0.86 8.94 -8.07
CA PRO A 146 0.27 8.02 -7.91
C PRO A 146 0.76 7.43 -9.24
N GLU A 147 -0.05 7.49 -10.30
CA GLU A 147 0.19 6.77 -11.56
C GLU A 147 1.38 7.29 -12.38
N ALA A 148 1.67 8.58 -12.33
CA ALA A 148 2.77 9.16 -13.08
C ALA A 148 4.15 8.66 -12.62
N ARG A 149 4.29 8.29 -11.36
CA ARG A 149 5.54 7.73 -10.81
C ARG A 149 5.64 6.22 -11.02
N TYR A 150 4.51 5.51 -11.03
CA TYR A 150 4.48 4.07 -11.28
C TYR A 150 4.86 3.71 -12.73
N ARG A 151 4.61 4.60 -13.69
CA ARG A 151 5.00 4.41 -15.10
C ARG A 151 6.52 4.35 -15.32
N ARG A 152 7.33 5.00 -14.48
CA ARG A 152 8.80 5.00 -14.65
C ARG A 152 9.48 3.71 -14.24
N SER A 153 8.92 2.96 -13.31
CA SER A 153 9.49 1.67 -12.87
C SER A 153 9.01 0.48 -13.72
N LEU A 154 7.96 0.66 -14.54
CA LEU A 154 7.40 -0.40 -15.39
C LEU A 154 7.67 -0.19 -16.88
N SER A 155 8.40 0.85 -17.28
CA SER A 155 8.75 1.08 -18.68
C SER A 155 10.05 0.36 -19.10
N SER A 156 10.21 -0.89 -18.72
CA SER A 156 11.01 -1.79 -19.55
C SER A 156 10.16 -2.14 -20.75
N PRO A 157 10.64 -1.97 -22.00
CA PRO A 157 9.88 -2.35 -23.18
C PRO A 157 9.58 -3.85 -23.10
N ILE A 158 8.30 -4.20 -23.26
CA ILE A 158 7.89 -5.60 -23.42
C ILE A 158 8.66 -6.14 -24.63
N PRO A 159 9.49 -7.19 -24.50
CA PRO A 159 10.12 -7.81 -25.64
C PRO A 159 9.02 -8.27 -26.58
N SER A 160 9.03 -7.78 -27.82
CA SER A 160 8.16 -8.29 -28.86
C SER A 160 8.39 -9.80 -29.00
N ALA A 161 7.36 -10.60 -28.70
CA ALA A 161 7.36 -12.01 -29.03
C ALA A 161 7.54 -12.16 -30.54
N ARG A 162 8.57 -12.90 -30.94
CA ARG A 162 8.73 -13.41 -32.29
C ARG A 162 7.99 -14.72 -32.41
#